data_b1fc5e968f655cb1d94e54c9d18f3e42
#
_entry.id   b1fc5e968f655cb1d94e54c9d18f3e42
#
_cell.length_a   1.000
_cell.length_b   1.000
_cell.length_c   1.000
_cell.angle_alpha   90.00
_cell.angle_beta   90.00
_cell.angle_gamma   90.00
#
_symmetry.space_group_name_H-M   'P 1'
#
loop_
_entity.id
_entity.type
_entity.pdbx_description
1 polymer ?
#
loop_
_entity_poly.entity_id
_entity_poly.type
_entity_poly.pdbx_seq_one_letter_code
_entity_poly.pdbx_strand_id
1 'polypeptide(L)'
;MFRPGSIQSHLTLKDKIFSLDLILFFSILILGIVSFFVMYSTDSGEFAYHTKSHIIRFFVFFSLFILVSFVKMNFWYNSSTFIYLGILILLILVKYAGLSSSGSQRWLNLYFINLQPSELMKIGLILFLAKYYHRISSTDVNRLKFILSPLVALIFPVVLVVTQPDLGTA
;
A
#
# COMPACT_ATOMS: atom_id res chain seq x y z
N MET A 1 25.54 11.49 -8.93
CA MET A 1 24.29 11.17 -9.62
C MET A 1 24.11 9.65 -9.59
N PHE A 2 23.36 9.13 -8.61
CA PHE A 2 23.15 7.69 -8.44
C PHE A 2 22.23 7.22 -9.59
N ARG A 3 22.70 6.34 -10.46
CA ARG A 3 21.85 5.67 -11.45
C ARG A 3 21.25 4.41 -10.79
N PRO A 4 19.96 4.39 -10.43
CA PRO A 4 19.36 3.26 -9.71
C PRO A 4 19.22 1.98 -10.55
N GLY A 5 19.71 1.97 -11.78
CA GLY A 5 19.53 0.87 -12.71
C GLY A 5 20.65 -0.14 -12.80
N SER A 6 21.85 0.12 -12.24
CA SER A 6 23.01 -0.72 -12.56
C SER A 6 23.25 -1.91 -11.61
N ILE A 7 22.74 -1.87 -10.39
CA ILE A 7 23.02 -2.92 -9.39
C ILE A 7 22.03 -4.09 -9.48
N GLN A 8 20.76 -3.84 -9.82
CA GLN A 8 19.73 -4.88 -9.84
C GLN A 8 19.59 -5.66 -11.16
N SER A 9 20.26 -5.23 -12.23
CA SER A 9 20.10 -5.87 -13.54
C SER A 9 20.80 -7.23 -13.66
N HIS A 10 21.69 -7.58 -12.73
CA HIS A 10 22.50 -8.81 -12.78
C HIS A 10 22.23 -9.78 -11.63
N LEU A 11 21.31 -9.47 -10.71
CA LEU A 11 21.00 -10.37 -9.60
C LEU A 11 20.25 -11.60 -10.10
N THR A 12 20.79 -12.78 -9.82
CA THR A 12 20.11 -14.06 -10.06
C THR A 12 18.91 -14.19 -9.12
N LEU A 13 17.98 -15.12 -9.41
CA LEU A 13 16.84 -15.39 -8.50
C LEU A 13 17.32 -15.78 -7.10
N LYS A 14 18.43 -16.52 -7.00
CA LYS A 14 19.03 -16.88 -5.72
C LYS A 14 19.47 -15.65 -4.94
N ASP A 15 20.18 -14.72 -5.58
CA ASP A 15 20.65 -13.49 -4.93
C ASP A 15 19.49 -12.65 -4.42
N LYS A 16 18.36 -12.61 -5.14
CA LYS A 16 17.14 -11.92 -4.71
C LYS A 16 16.48 -12.56 -3.50
N ILE A 17 16.45 -13.90 -3.43
CA ILE A 17 15.90 -14.60 -2.26
C ILE A 17 16.78 -14.35 -1.04
N PHE A 18 18.11 -14.38 -1.19
CA PHE A 18 19.04 -14.09 -0.09
C PHE A 18 19.07 -12.60 0.31
N SER A 19 18.59 -11.69 -0.55
CA SER A 19 18.46 -10.27 -0.24
C SER A 19 17.16 -9.91 0.49
N LEU A 20 16.25 -10.87 0.69
CA LEU A 20 15.05 -10.65 1.51
C LEU A 20 15.44 -10.39 2.96
N ASP A 21 14.83 -9.40 3.56
CA ASP A 21 14.95 -9.17 4.99
C ASP A 21 14.27 -10.31 5.77
N LEU A 22 15.09 -11.23 6.27
CA LEU A 22 14.63 -12.42 7.00
C LEU A 22 13.92 -12.03 8.30
N ILE A 23 14.32 -10.92 8.94
CA ILE A 23 13.68 -10.44 10.16
C ILE A 23 12.24 -10.04 9.85
N LEU A 24 12.05 -9.25 8.80
CA LEU A 24 10.71 -8.85 8.34
C LEU A 24 9.87 -10.06 7.94
N PHE A 25 10.46 -10.99 7.18
CA PHE A 25 9.79 -12.20 6.72
C PHE A 25 9.28 -13.05 7.89
N PHE A 26 10.14 -13.36 8.86
CA PHE A 26 9.75 -14.15 10.03
C PHE A 26 8.80 -13.41 10.97
N SER A 27 8.94 -12.09 11.09
CA SER A 27 8.01 -11.26 11.88
C SER A 27 6.59 -11.35 11.32
N ILE A 28 6.40 -11.28 10.00
CA ILE A 28 5.09 -11.41 9.36
C ILE A 28 4.53 -12.83 9.57
N LEU A 29 5.36 -13.88 9.48
CA LEU A 29 4.92 -15.24 9.75
C LEU A 29 4.46 -15.43 11.19
N ILE A 30 5.22 -14.94 12.17
CA ILE A 30 4.87 -15.03 13.59
C ILE A 30 3.55 -14.31 13.86
N LEU A 31 3.38 -13.08 13.33
CA LEU A 31 2.14 -12.33 13.46
C LEU A 31 0.97 -13.07 12.80
N GLY A 32 1.19 -13.73 11.66
CA GLY A 32 0.18 -14.57 11.00
C GLY A 32 -0.25 -15.76 11.85
N ILE A 33 0.71 -16.43 12.49
CA ILE A 33 0.42 -17.56 13.41
C ILE A 33 -0.37 -17.08 14.63
N VAL A 34 0.07 -15.98 15.26
CA VAL A 34 -0.66 -15.40 16.42
C VAL A 34 -2.08 -15.01 16.01
N SER A 35 -2.23 -14.32 14.88
CA SER A 35 -3.52 -13.92 14.34
C SER A 35 -4.44 -15.12 14.04
N PHE A 36 -3.88 -16.22 13.56
CA PHE A 36 -4.62 -17.47 13.38
C PHE A 36 -5.20 -17.99 14.69
N PHE A 37 -4.40 -18.05 15.77
CA PHE A 37 -4.89 -18.52 17.08
C PHE A 37 -5.97 -17.60 17.66
N VAL A 38 -5.83 -16.30 17.47
CA VAL A 38 -6.84 -15.32 17.90
C VAL A 38 -8.18 -15.57 17.17
N MET A 39 -8.13 -15.74 15.83
CA MET A 39 -9.34 -16.02 15.04
C MET A 39 -9.98 -17.37 15.38
N TYR A 40 -9.16 -18.39 15.61
CA TYR A 40 -9.63 -19.71 16.04
C TYR A 40 -10.32 -19.65 17.41
N SER A 41 -9.78 -18.86 18.34
CA SER A 41 -10.42 -18.60 19.64
C SER A 41 -11.74 -17.84 19.50
N THR A 42 -11.82 -16.89 18.58
CA THR A 42 -13.05 -16.12 18.29
C THR A 42 -14.18 -17.03 17.73
N ASP A 43 -13.81 -18.03 16.94
CA ASP A 43 -14.74 -19.03 16.41
C ASP A 43 -15.02 -20.19 17.41
N SER A 44 -14.79 -19.95 18.72
CA SER A 44 -15.05 -20.91 19.81
C SER A 44 -14.26 -22.22 19.72
N GLY A 45 -13.09 -22.19 19.07
CA GLY A 45 -12.24 -23.38 18.87
C GLY A 45 -12.68 -24.25 17.71
N GLU A 46 -13.53 -23.78 16.81
CA GLU A 46 -13.92 -24.45 15.60
C GLU A 46 -13.34 -23.76 14.35
N PHE A 47 -13.15 -24.52 13.27
CA PHE A 47 -12.77 -23.99 11.97
C PHE A 47 -14.00 -23.39 11.24
N ALA A 48 -14.58 -22.33 11.83
CA ALA A 48 -15.72 -21.64 11.26
C ALA A 48 -15.33 -20.67 10.14
N TYR A 49 -16.29 -19.87 9.70
CA TYR A 49 -16.12 -18.96 8.56
C TYR A 49 -14.98 -17.94 8.75
N HIS A 50 -14.85 -17.34 9.94
CA HIS A 50 -13.86 -16.28 10.19
C HIS A 50 -12.43 -16.84 10.15
N THR A 51 -12.18 -18.00 10.78
CA THR A 51 -10.89 -18.68 10.79
C THR A 51 -10.47 -19.09 9.37
N LYS A 52 -11.36 -19.76 8.62
CA LYS A 52 -11.07 -20.16 7.23
C LYS A 52 -10.78 -18.97 6.31
N SER A 53 -11.63 -17.94 6.39
CA SER A 53 -11.48 -16.73 5.59
C SER A 53 -10.18 -15.99 5.92
N HIS A 54 -9.76 -15.97 7.19
CA HIS A 54 -8.51 -15.38 7.62
C HIS A 54 -7.29 -16.12 7.07
N ILE A 55 -7.27 -17.45 7.15
CA ILE A 55 -6.20 -18.28 6.59
C ILE A 55 -6.02 -18.04 5.10
N ILE A 56 -7.11 -18.08 4.34
CA ILE A 56 -7.07 -17.86 2.89
C ILE A 56 -6.51 -16.47 2.58
N ARG A 57 -7.01 -15.44 3.26
CA ARG A 57 -6.53 -14.06 3.08
C ARG A 57 -5.05 -13.92 3.44
N PHE A 58 -4.62 -14.53 4.54
CA PHE A 58 -3.21 -14.51 4.93
C PHE A 58 -2.31 -15.11 3.85
N PHE A 59 -2.63 -16.30 3.33
CA PHE A 59 -1.83 -16.93 2.28
C PHE A 59 -1.83 -16.13 0.98
N VAL A 60 -2.96 -15.55 0.59
CA VAL A 60 -3.05 -14.70 -0.61
C VAL A 60 -2.17 -13.47 -0.46
N PHE A 61 -2.29 -12.72 0.65
CA PHE A 61 -1.49 -11.52 0.86
C PHE A 61 -0.02 -11.80 1.13
N PHE A 62 0.30 -12.90 1.79
CA PHE A 62 1.68 -13.34 1.98
C PHE A 62 2.36 -13.72 0.66
N SER A 63 1.64 -14.42 -0.22
CA SER A 63 2.12 -14.70 -1.58
C SER A 63 2.32 -13.41 -2.37
N LEU A 64 1.38 -12.46 -2.27
CA LEU A 64 1.51 -11.14 -2.89
C LEU A 64 2.72 -10.37 -2.35
N PHE A 65 2.98 -10.41 -1.04
CA PHE A 65 4.17 -9.81 -0.43
C PHE A 65 5.46 -10.35 -1.05
N ILE A 66 5.56 -11.68 -1.20
CA ILE A 66 6.71 -12.31 -1.84
C ILE A 66 6.83 -11.85 -3.31
N LEU A 67 5.75 -11.87 -4.08
CA LEU A 67 5.76 -11.43 -5.48
C LEU A 67 6.22 -9.98 -5.63
N VAL A 68 5.68 -9.09 -4.78
CA VAL A 68 6.05 -7.67 -4.78
C VAL A 68 7.52 -7.46 -4.45
N SER A 69 8.10 -8.28 -3.55
CA SER A 69 9.52 -8.21 -3.19
C SER A 69 10.47 -8.48 -4.36
N PHE A 70 10.03 -9.24 -5.39
CA PHE A 70 10.81 -9.50 -6.59
C PHE A 70 10.70 -8.41 -7.66
N VAL A 71 9.78 -7.46 -7.51
CA VAL A 71 9.58 -6.40 -8.49
C VAL A 71 10.74 -5.39 -8.44
N LYS A 72 11.30 -5.06 -9.60
CA LYS A 72 12.42 -4.13 -9.72
C LYS A 72 12.02 -2.72 -9.26
N MET A 73 12.92 -2.04 -8.54
CA MET A 73 12.71 -0.67 -8.04
C MET A 73 12.38 0.33 -9.18
N ASN A 74 12.97 0.13 -10.37
CA ASN A 74 12.67 0.94 -11.54
C ASN A 74 11.20 0.86 -11.98
N PHE A 75 10.53 -0.28 -11.79
CA PHE A 75 9.11 -0.39 -12.06
C PHE A 75 8.31 0.53 -11.15
N TRP A 76 8.55 0.48 -9.84
CA TRP A 76 7.89 1.34 -8.86
C TRP A 76 8.15 2.82 -9.14
N TYR A 77 9.39 3.17 -9.43
CA TYR A 77 9.77 4.54 -9.79
C TYR A 77 9.04 5.05 -11.03
N ASN A 78 9.00 4.27 -12.11
CA ASN A 78 8.34 4.68 -13.36
C ASN A 78 6.82 4.74 -13.19
N SER A 79 6.24 3.77 -12.50
CA SER A 79 4.79 3.62 -12.35
C SER A 79 4.20 4.49 -11.23
N SER A 80 5.01 5.06 -10.34
CA SER A 80 4.54 5.77 -9.13
C SER A 80 3.50 6.86 -9.41
N THR A 81 3.66 7.64 -10.48
CA THR A 81 2.70 8.69 -10.87
C THR A 81 1.38 8.09 -11.33
N PHE A 82 1.42 7.01 -12.12
CA PHE A 82 0.21 6.32 -12.58
C PHE A 82 -0.52 5.61 -11.42
N ILE A 83 0.25 5.02 -10.50
CA ILE A 83 -0.31 4.40 -9.29
C ILE A 83 -1.03 5.47 -8.44
N TYR A 84 -0.38 6.61 -8.18
CA TYR A 84 -0.97 7.72 -7.44
C TYR A 84 -2.28 8.20 -8.10
N LEU A 85 -2.26 8.48 -9.41
CA LEU A 85 -3.43 8.95 -10.13
C LEU A 85 -4.54 7.89 -10.18
N GLY A 86 -4.20 6.62 -10.38
CA GLY A 86 -5.17 5.52 -10.37
C GLY A 86 -5.87 5.38 -9.01
N ILE A 87 -5.12 5.45 -7.91
CA ILE A 87 -5.70 5.40 -6.56
C ILE A 87 -6.53 6.66 -6.27
N LEU A 88 -6.09 7.82 -6.76
CA LEU A 88 -6.85 9.07 -6.63
C LEU A 88 -8.22 8.96 -7.32
N ILE A 89 -8.27 8.38 -8.51
CA ILE A 89 -9.52 8.09 -9.22
C ILE A 89 -10.39 7.14 -8.39
N LEU A 90 -9.82 6.07 -7.82
CA LEU A 90 -10.56 5.16 -6.93
C LEU A 90 -11.11 5.88 -5.70
N LEU A 91 -10.35 6.82 -5.14
CA LEU A 91 -10.77 7.61 -3.99
C LEU A 91 -11.95 8.54 -4.34
N ILE A 92 -11.97 9.09 -5.55
CA ILE A 92 -13.10 9.88 -6.05
C ILE A 92 -14.30 8.97 -6.31
N LEU A 93 -14.09 7.81 -6.94
CA LEU A 93 -15.16 6.86 -7.24
C LEU A 93 -15.86 6.35 -5.97
N VAL A 94 -15.11 6.09 -4.89
CA VAL A 94 -15.71 5.61 -3.63
C VAL A 94 -16.66 6.64 -3.02
N LYS A 95 -16.44 7.92 -3.25
CA LYS A 95 -17.34 9.00 -2.79
C LYS A 95 -18.73 8.91 -3.44
N TYR A 96 -18.81 8.42 -4.70
CA TYR A 96 -20.05 8.35 -5.47
C TYR A 96 -20.67 6.95 -5.49
N ALA A 97 -19.86 5.91 -5.46
CA ALA A 97 -20.25 4.51 -5.64
C ALA A 97 -19.86 3.60 -4.47
N GLY A 98 -19.35 4.15 -3.37
CA GLY A 98 -18.91 3.39 -2.21
C GLY A 98 -20.09 2.81 -1.41
N LEU A 99 -19.83 1.63 -0.77
CA LEU A 99 -20.75 1.08 0.20
C LEU A 99 -20.77 1.95 1.46
N SER A 100 -21.96 2.32 1.89
CA SER A 100 -22.17 3.00 3.17
C SER A 100 -22.10 1.96 4.30
N SER A 101 -21.02 2.05 5.11
CA SER A 101 -20.92 1.31 6.36
C SER A 101 -20.83 2.30 7.50
N SER A 102 -21.74 2.17 8.48
CA SER A 102 -21.78 3.04 9.67
C SER A 102 -21.86 4.55 9.34
N GLY A 103 -22.61 4.91 8.27
CA GLY A 103 -22.82 6.31 7.89
C GLY A 103 -21.72 6.96 7.03
N SER A 104 -20.70 6.21 6.61
CA SER A 104 -19.65 6.71 5.71
C SER A 104 -19.40 5.78 4.54
N GLN A 105 -19.18 6.35 3.36
CA GLN A 105 -18.89 5.61 2.12
C GLN A 105 -17.38 5.51 1.96
N ARG A 106 -16.78 4.41 2.43
CA ARG A 106 -15.31 4.24 2.44
C ARG A 106 -14.82 3.01 1.69
N TRP A 107 -15.73 2.06 1.41
CA TRP A 107 -15.39 0.75 0.91
C TRP A 107 -15.90 0.54 -0.51
N LEU A 108 -15.05 0.01 -1.36
CA LEU A 108 -15.44 -0.54 -2.67
C LEU A 108 -15.57 -2.06 -2.53
N ASN A 109 -16.74 -2.59 -2.85
CA ASN A 109 -16.95 -4.03 -2.89
C ASN A 109 -16.47 -4.56 -4.26
N LEU A 110 -15.42 -5.37 -4.22
CA LEU A 110 -14.87 -6.06 -5.39
C LEU A 110 -15.29 -7.55 -5.41
N TYR A 111 -16.47 -7.88 -4.93
CA TYR A 111 -17.02 -9.23 -4.78
C TYR A 111 -16.29 -10.11 -3.76
N PHE A 112 -14.96 -10.18 -3.80
CA PHE A 112 -14.14 -11.03 -2.93
C PHE A 112 -13.51 -10.27 -1.77
N ILE A 113 -13.30 -8.98 -1.93
CA ILE A 113 -12.56 -8.14 -0.97
C ILE A 113 -13.23 -6.76 -0.93
N ASN A 114 -13.43 -6.24 0.27
CA ASN A 114 -13.75 -4.83 0.46
C ASN A 114 -12.44 -4.04 0.45
N LEU A 115 -12.28 -3.19 -0.55
CA LEU A 115 -11.11 -2.34 -0.72
C LEU A 115 -11.40 -0.95 -0.16
N GLN A 116 -10.49 -0.43 0.65
CA GLN A 116 -10.51 0.95 1.13
C GLN A 116 -9.46 1.77 0.38
N PRO A 117 -9.84 2.64 -0.58
CA PRO A 117 -8.88 3.38 -1.40
C PRO A 117 -8.01 4.34 -0.61
N SER A 118 -8.46 4.86 0.54
CA SER A 118 -7.66 5.72 1.41
C SER A 118 -6.42 5.00 1.98
N GLU A 119 -6.50 3.69 2.26
CA GLU A 119 -5.34 2.90 2.69
C GLU A 119 -4.30 2.77 1.57
N LEU A 120 -4.75 2.51 0.35
CA LEU A 120 -3.86 2.46 -0.81
C LEU A 120 -3.26 3.82 -1.13
N MET A 121 -4.00 4.91 -0.86
CA MET A 121 -3.54 6.27 -1.14
C MET A 121 -2.28 6.63 -0.34
N LYS A 122 -2.14 6.14 0.88
CA LYS A 122 -0.91 6.31 1.68
C LYS A 122 0.31 5.75 0.93
N ILE A 123 0.20 4.55 0.36
CA ILE A 123 1.28 3.94 -0.42
C ILE A 123 1.54 4.71 -1.71
N GLY A 124 0.48 5.06 -2.44
CA GLY A 124 0.57 5.83 -3.69
C GLY A 124 1.24 7.19 -3.49
N LEU A 125 0.91 7.87 -2.40
CA LEU A 125 1.49 9.15 -2.03
C LEU A 125 2.99 9.03 -1.70
N ILE A 126 3.38 8.03 -0.90
CA ILE A 126 4.80 7.78 -0.58
C ILE A 126 5.60 7.52 -1.84
N LEU A 127 5.12 6.68 -2.75
CA LEU A 127 5.79 6.38 -4.02
C LEU A 127 5.90 7.63 -4.91
N PHE A 128 4.86 8.44 -4.98
CA PHE A 128 4.85 9.69 -5.75
C PHE A 128 5.85 10.69 -5.18
N LEU A 129 5.84 10.93 -3.87
CA LEU A 129 6.74 11.86 -3.20
C LEU A 129 8.20 11.39 -3.30
N ALA A 130 8.46 10.09 -3.14
CA ALA A 130 9.80 9.53 -3.31
C ALA A 130 10.35 9.81 -4.71
N LYS A 131 9.54 9.61 -5.76
CA LYS A 131 9.92 9.94 -7.14
C LYS A 131 10.15 11.44 -7.33
N TYR A 132 9.27 12.26 -6.75
CA TYR A 132 9.36 13.71 -6.87
C TYR A 132 10.67 14.23 -6.28
N TYR A 133 10.95 13.88 -5.03
CA TYR A 133 12.17 14.35 -4.35
C TYR A 133 13.46 13.74 -4.92
N HIS A 134 13.39 12.52 -5.47
CA HIS A 134 14.55 11.93 -6.14
C HIS A 134 15.03 12.74 -7.37
N ARG A 135 14.14 13.53 -7.99
CA ARG A 135 14.45 14.36 -9.17
C ARG A 135 14.96 15.74 -8.82
N ILE A 136 14.78 16.19 -7.60
CA ILE A 136 15.15 17.54 -7.17
C ILE A 136 16.57 17.54 -6.64
N SER A 137 17.35 18.56 -7.00
CA SER A 137 18.66 18.78 -6.42
C SER A 137 18.54 19.16 -4.94
N SER A 138 19.49 18.70 -4.12
CA SER A 138 19.55 19.06 -2.70
C SER A 138 19.59 20.57 -2.44
N THR A 139 20.11 21.35 -3.40
CA THR A 139 20.16 22.81 -3.32
C THR A 139 18.81 23.48 -3.59
N ASP A 140 17.92 22.81 -4.30
CA ASP A 140 16.63 23.37 -4.71
C ASP A 140 15.47 22.95 -3.80
N VAL A 141 15.66 21.97 -2.92
CA VAL A 141 14.61 21.45 -2.02
C VAL A 141 13.96 22.54 -1.17
N ASN A 142 14.72 23.54 -0.75
CA ASN A 142 14.24 24.63 0.11
C ASN A 142 13.50 25.75 -0.65
N ARG A 143 13.42 25.71 -1.98
CA ARG A 143 12.69 26.71 -2.73
C ARG A 143 11.19 26.45 -2.68
N LEU A 144 10.40 27.46 -2.34
CA LEU A 144 8.94 27.40 -2.16
C LEU A 144 8.20 26.70 -3.30
N LYS A 145 8.60 26.91 -4.55
CA LYS A 145 7.97 26.28 -5.71
C LYS A 145 8.10 24.75 -5.73
N PHE A 146 9.18 24.19 -5.15
CA PHE A 146 9.37 22.74 -5.04
C PHE A 146 8.69 22.13 -3.82
N ILE A 147 8.28 22.95 -2.85
CA ILE A 147 7.48 22.54 -1.70
C ILE A 147 5.99 22.56 -2.06
N LEU A 148 5.56 23.51 -2.89
CA LEU A 148 4.14 23.68 -3.21
C LEU A 148 3.56 22.48 -3.98
N SER A 149 4.29 21.91 -4.94
CA SER A 149 3.81 20.77 -5.73
C SER A 149 3.51 19.51 -4.88
N PRO A 150 4.42 19.03 -4.02
CA PRO A 150 4.11 17.91 -3.13
C PRO A 150 3.04 18.23 -2.09
N LEU A 151 2.95 19.51 -1.66
CA LEU A 151 1.90 19.95 -0.75
C LEU A 151 0.51 19.83 -1.39
N VAL A 152 0.35 20.24 -2.64
CA VAL A 152 -0.90 20.08 -3.39
C VAL A 152 -1.22 18.59 -3.58
N ALA A 153 -0.23 17.76 -3.92
CA ALA A 153 -0.41 16.32 -4.06
C ALA A 153 -0.81 15.63 -2.74
N LEU A 154 -0.45 16.19 -1.60
CA LEU A 154 -0.85 15.70 -0.28
C LEU A 154 -2.24 16.24 0.12
N ILE A 155 -2.48 17.54 -0.01
CA ILE A 155 -3.73 18.17 0.45
C ILE A 155 -4.94 17.61 -0.32
N PHE A 156 -4.82 17.38 -1.62
CA PHE A 156 -5.94 16.96 -2.44
C PHE A 156 -6.57 15.63 -1.98
N PRO A 157 -5.82 14.52 -1.81
CA PRO A 157 -6.39 13.29 -1.26
C PRO A 157 -6.85 13.44 0.20
N VAL A 158 -6.15 14.22 1.04
CA VAL A 158 -6.56 14.47 2.43
C VAL A 158 -7.94 15.10 2.48
N VAL A 159 -8.20 16.15 1.67
CA VAL A 159 -9.52 16.79 1.60
C VAL A 159 -10.58 15.78 1.16
N LEU A 160 -10.28 14.90 0.18
CA LEU A 160 -11.23 13.87 -0.24
C LEU A 160 -11.54 12.87 0.89
N VAL A 161 -10.53 12.44 1.64
CA VAL A 161 -10.68 11.49 2.77
C VAL A 161 -11.48 12.13 3.91
N VAL A 162 -11.18 13.37 4.28
CA VAL A 162 -11.93 14.11 5.32
C VAL A 162 -13.40 14.29 4.93
N THR A 163 -13.70 14.53 3.65
CA THR A 163 -15.10 14.63 3.18
C THR A 163 -15.85 13.29 3.20
N GLN A 164 -15.17 12.16 3.37
CA GLN A 164 -15.75 10.81 3.52
C GLN A 164 -15.97 10.41 4.99
N PRO A 165 -16.05 11.29 5.95
CA PRO A 165 -15.83 11.29 7.40
C PRO A 165 -14.90 10.16 7.89
N ASP A 166 -13.70 10.10 7.33
CA ASP A 166 -12.66 9.13 7.69
C ASP A 166 -11.45 9.86 8.34
N LEU A 167 -11.68 10.42 9.52
CA LEU A 167 -10.65 11.16 10.27
C LEU A 167 -9.47 10.28 10.72
N GLY A 168 -9.69 8.96 10.84
CA GLY A 168 -8.62 8.04 11.25
C GLY A 168 -7.55 7.80 10.19
N THR A 169 -7.86 8.05 8.90
CA THR A 169 -6.95 7.87 7.77
C THR A 169 -6.47 9.18 7.15
N ALA A 170 -7.08 10.29 7.49
CA ALA A 170 -6.67 11.63 7.06
C ALA A 170 -5.49 12.15 7.89
#